data_afbb542fb014944e108fe9252b0e2ee4
#
_entry.id   afbb542fb014944e108fe9252b0e2ee4
#
_cell.length_a   1.000
_cell.length_b   1.000
_cell.length_c   1.000
_cell.angle_alpha   90.00
_cell.angle_beta   90.00
_cell.angle_gamma   90.00
#
_symmetry.space_group_name_H-M   'P 1'
#
loop_
_entity.id
_entity.type
_entity.pdbx_description
1 polymer ?
#
loop_
_entity_poly.entity_id
_entity_poly.type
_entity_poly.pdbx_seq_one_letter_code
_entity_poly.pdbx_strand_id
1 'polypeptide(L)'
;MDTAQDDTAATQSQAARAEASAATTGGVLSERALREAEITRAFVRNQIAAGRWQARTHSTLTTTTGPLSREQLLWVALEHAGPGSLLGGLTAAQALGMRNWTRDEVTVLVDQELSFDAVDGVRCFRTRRNRDDRRHPTHQPRTCRIEPAILLFAAHEPNRRTAMGAIAATVQQRLTTPERLSEWVTTLRPLRRANDIREPLGDLAGGSQS
;
A
#
# COMPACT_ATOMS: atom_id res chain seq x y z
N MET A 1 -20.46 42.67 -13.87
CA MET A 1 -19.05 42.60 -13.41
C MET A 1 -18.85 41.60 -12.26
N ASP A 2 -19.93 41.03 -11.73
CA ASP A 2 -19.97 40.15 -10.53
C ASP A 2 -19.64 38.68 -10.84
N THR A 3 -20.04 38.17 -12.02
CA THR A 3 -19.94 36.75 -12.36
C THR A 3 -18.49 36.23 -12.51
N ALA A 4 -17.56 37.07 -12.98
CA ALA A 4 -16.17 36.69 -13.17
C ALA A 4 -15.39 36.62 -11.85
N GLN A 5 -15.77 37.42 -10.87
CA GLN A 5 -15.18 37.43 -9.53
C GLN A 5 -15.63 36.24 -8.69
N ASP A 6 -16.90 35.86 -8.85
CA ASP A 6 -17.48 34.68 -8.18
C ASP A 6 -16.88 33.36 -8.72
N ASP A 7 -16.66 33.27 -10.03
CA ASP A 7 -16.03 32.10 -10.68
C ASP A 7 -14.54 31.93 -10.28
N THR A 8 -13.84 33.07 -10.09
CA THR A 8 -12.44 33.06 -9.62
C THR A 8 -12.35 32.59 -8.15
N ALA A 9 -13.24 33.08 -7.29
CA ALA A 9 -13.30 32.67 -5.89
C ALA A 9 -13.65 31.18 -5.73
N ALA A 10 -14.61 30.68 -6.51
CA ALA A 10 -14.98 29.28 -6.55
C ALA A 10 -13.82 28.38 -7.02
N THR A 11 -13.06 28.82 -8.02
CA THR A 11 -11.88 28.11 -8.54
C THR A 11 -10.76 28.05 -7.49
N GLN A 12 -10.49 29.14 -6.80
CA GLN A 12 -9.50 29.21 -5.72
C GLN A 12 -9.88 28.29 -4.56
N SER A 13 -11.17 28.26 -4.18
CA SER A 13 -11.69 27.39 -3.15
C SER A 13 -11.51 25.90 -3.50
N GLN A 14 -11.76 25.51 -4.73
CA GLN A 14 -11.51 24.14 -5.20
C GLN A 14 -10.02 23.78 -5.20
N ALA A 15 -9.15 24.70 -5.60
CA ALA A 15 -7.70 24.51 -5.56
C ALA A 15 -7.21 24.23 -4.13
N ALA A 16 -7.62 25.06 -3.16
CA ALA A 16 -7.24 24.89 -1.76
C ALA A 16 -7.73 23.57 -1.17
N ARG A 17 -8.98 23.14 -1.49
CA ARG A 17 -9.50 21.82 -1.05
C ARG A 17 -8.73 20.66 -1.69
N ALA A 18 -8.34 20.78 -2.94
CA ALA A 18 -7.53 19.79 -3.62
C ALA A 18 -6.14 19.65 -3.01
N GLU A 19 -5.49 20.76 -2.70
CA GLU A 19 -4.18 20.77 -2.02
C GLU A 19 -4.27 20.15 -0.64
N ALA A 20 -5.27 20.49 0.15
CA ALA A 20 -5.50 19.92 1.48
C ALA A 20 -5.73 18.39 1.40
N SER A 21 -6.51 17.93 0.42
CA SER A 21 -6.76 16.50 0.20
C SER A 21 -5.51 15.75 -0.27
N ALA A 22 -4.71 16.37 -1.14
CA ALA A 22 -3.48 15.80 -1.68
C ALA A 22 -2.31 15.78 -0.68
N ALA A 23 -2.30 16.68 0.29
CA ALA A 23 -1.20 16.85 1.24
C ALA A 23 -0.90 15.57 2.05
N THR A 24 -1.93 14.78 2.37
CA THR A 24 -1.80 13.54 3.16
C THR A 24 -1.46 12.31 2.33
N THR A 25 -1.44 12.42 1.00
CA THR A 25 -1.29 11.32 0.05
C THR A 25 -0.15 11.53 -0.95
N GLY A 26 0.81 12.39 -0.61
CA GLY A 26 1.94 12.69 -1.50
C GLY A 26 1.55 13.31 -2.85
N GLY A 27 0.41 14.01 -2.89
CA GLY A 27 -0.11 14.62 -4.11
C GLY A 27 -0.99 13.71 -4.97
N VAL A 28 -1.42 12.56 -4.43
CA VAL A 28 -2.31 11.61 -5.14
C VAL A 28 -3.77 11.85 -4.72
N LEU A 29 -4.66 11.94 -5.69
CA LEU A 29 -6.10 12.11 -5.50
C LEU A 29 -6.86 10.98 -6.18
N SER A 30 -7.76 10.32 -5.46
CA SER A 30 -8.72 9.36 -6.01
C SER A 30 -10.04 10.06 -6.37
N GLU A 31 -10.87 9.43 -7.22
CA GLU A 31 -12.22 9.91 -7.49
C GLU A 31 -13.05 10.08 -6.22
N ARG A 32 -12.82 9.23 -5.21
CA ARG A 32 -13.47 9.32 -3.91
C ARG A 32 -13.04 10.60 -3.19
N ALA A 33 -11.72 10.84 -3.09
CA ALA A 33 -11.18 12.02 -2.44
C ALA A 33 -11.64 13.32 -3.13
N LEU A 34 -11.71 13.33 -4.46
CA LEU A 34 -12.23 14.46 -5.23
C LEU A 34 -13.70 14.75 -4.91
N ARG A 35 -14.53 13.70 -4.78
CA ARG A 35 -15.95 13.85 -4.39
C ARG A 35 -16.10 14.35 -2.96
N GLU A 36 -15.36 13.77 -2.03
CA GLU A 36 -15.37 14.17 -0.60
C GLU A 36 -14.93 15.63 -0.41
N ALA A 37 -13.99 16.10 -1.24
CA ALA A 37 -13.52 17.48 -1.26
C ALA A 37 -14.39 18.41 -2.12
N GLU A 38 -15.51 17.93 -2.67
CA GLU A 38 -16.42 18.69 -3.55
C GLU A 38 -15.71 19.34 -4.76
N ILE A 39 -14.76 18.62 -5.34
CA ILE A 39 -14.01 19.08 -6.52
C ILE A 39 -14.74 18.64 -7.78
N THR A 40 -15.06 19.61 -8.64
CA THR A 40 -15.84 19.35 -9.84
C THR A 40 -15.01 18.67 -10.94
N ARG A 41 -15.66 17.85 -11.76
CA ARG A 41 -15.03 17.23 -12.93
C ARG A 41 -14.50 18.27 -13.93
N ALA A 42 -15.16 19.41 -14.04
CA ALA A 42 -14.71 20.51 -14.91
C ALA A 42 -13.38 21.09 -14.41
N PHE A 43 -13.26 21.32 -13.10
CA PHE A 43 -12.02 21.78 -12.48
C PHE A 43 -10.87 20.78 -12.75
N VAL A 44 -11.10 19.48 -12.50
CA VAL A 44 -10.10 18.43 -12.76
C VAL A 44 -9.63 18.44 -14.22
N ARG A 45 -10.58 18.47 -15.18
CA ARG A 45 -10.23 18.53 -16.60
C ARG A 45 -9.38 19.75 -16.94
N ASN A 46 -9.71 20.91 -16.38
CA ASN A 46 -8.95 22.15 -16.60
C ASN A 46 -7.52 22.05 -16.01
N GLN A 47 -7.33 21.41 -14.84
CA GLN A 47 -6.01 21.18 -14.27
C GLN A 47 -5.17 20.25 -15.14
N ILE A 48 -5.77 19.17 -15.66
CA ILE A 48 -5.09 18.24 -16.57
C ILE A 48 -4.75 18.92 -17.90
N ALA A 49 -5.70 19.62 -18.51
CA ALA A 49 -5.48 20.34 -19.77
C ALA A 49 -4.39 21.42 -19.66
N ALA A 50 -4.28 22.06 -18.50
CA ALA A 50 -3.23 23.04 -18.21
C ALA A 50 -1.87 22.41 -17.84
N GLY A 51 -1.74 21.07 -17.87
CA GLY A 51 -0.51 20.37 -17.56
C GLY A 51 -0.07 20.46 -16.09
N ARG A 52 -0.96 20.84 -15.17
CA ARG A 52 -0.67 20.91 -13.75
C ARG A 52 -0.89 19.57 -13.04
N TRP A 53 -1.90 18.81 -13.48
CA TRP A 53 -2.25 17.50 -12.95
C TRP A 53 -2.10 16.42 -14.03
N GLN A 54 -1.90 15.18 -13.58
CA GLN A 54 -1.76 14.02 -14.49
C GLN A 54 -2.62 12.86 -14.03
N ALA A 55 -3.46 12.32 -14.92
CA ALA A 55 -4.15 11.05 -14.69
C ALA A 55 -3.13 9.90 -14.66
N ARG A 56 -3.23 9.03 -13.64
CA ARG A 56 -2.35 7.87 -13.45
C ARG A 56 -3.05 6.56 -13.72
N THR A 57 -4.31 6.47 -13.33
CA THR A 57 -5.21 5.36 -13.65
C THR A 57 -6.58 5.94 -14.00
N HIS A 58 -7.55 5.08 -14.29
CA HIS A 58 -8.94 5.54 -14.50
C HIS A 58 -9.54 6.21 -13.26
N SER A 59 -9.04 5.89 -12.04
CA SER A 59 -9.61 6.34 -10.75
C SER A 59 -8.67 7.20 -9.93
N THR A 60 -7.43 7.44 -10.38
CA THR A 60 -6.44 8.22 -9.63
C THR A 60 -5.69 9.21 -10.53
N LEU A 61 -5.32 10.33 -9.94
CA LEU A 61 -4.48 11.35 -10.56
C LEU A 61 -3.46 11.90 -9.56
N THR A 62 -2.47 12.60 -10.07
CA THR A 62 -1.49 13.34 -9.25
C THR A 62 -1.58 14.83 -9.53
N THR A 63 -1.36 15.64 -8.49
CA THR A 63 -1.25 17.10 -8.57
C THR A 63 0.11 17.55 -9.10
N THR A 64 0.94 16.62 -9.51
CA THR A 64 2.24 16.82 -10.16
C THR A 64 2.29 16.03 -11.46
N THR A 65 3.14 16.46 -12.38
CA THR A 65 3.43 15.77 -13.64
C THR A 65 4.83 15.15 -13.59
N GLY A 66 5.13 14.24 -14.51
CA GLY A 66 6.40 13.52 -14.54
C GLY A 66 6.34 12.11 -13.92
N PRO A 67 7.47 11.44 -13.74
CA PRO A 67 7.55 10.10 -13.15
C PRO A 67 7.02 10.09 -11.70
N LEU A 68 6.34 9.00 -11.33
CA LEU A 68 5.89 8.82 -9.95
C LEU A 68 7.09 8.59 -9.02
N SER A 69 7.13 9.27 -7.88
CA SER A 69 8.00 8.89 -6.78
C SER A 69 7.54 7.54 -6.18
N ARG A 70 8.41 6.89 -5.41
CA ARG A 70 8.05 5.65 -4.70
C ARG A 70 6.84 5.86 -3.79
N GLU A 71 6.80 6.95 -3.07
CA GLU A 71 5.68 7.30 -2.19
C GLU A 71 4.38 7.49 -2.98
N GLN A 72 4.44 8.22 -4.07
CA GLN A 72 3.28 8.40 -4.95
C GLN A 72 2.77 7.08 -5.52
N LEU A 73 3.68 6.17 -5.90
CA LEU A 73 3.29 4.85 -6.40
C LEU A 73 2.56 4.02 -5.32
N LEU A 74 2.97 4.09 -4.05
CA LEU A 74 2.26 3.46 -2.94
C LEU A 74 0.82 3.98 -2.82
N TRP A 75 0.65 5.30 -2.88
CA TRP A 75 -0.67 5.93 -2.80
C TRP A 75 -1.53 5.65 -4.03
N VAL A 76 -0.96 5.74 -5.24
CA VAL A 76 -1.68 5.39 -6.49
C VAL A 76 -2.18 3.95 -6.42
N ALA A 77 -1.34 3.01 -6.00
CA ALA A 77 -1.70 1.60 -5.88
C ALA A 77 -2.84 1.37 -4.88
N LEU A 78 -2.79 2.02 -3.72
CA LEU A 78 -3.82 1.88 -2.68
C LEU A 78 -5.14 2.57 -3.06
N GLU A 79 -5.08 3.77 -3.59
CA GLU A 79 -6.28 4.53 -3.95
C GLU A 79 -6.96 3.94 -5.19
N HIS A 80 -6.18 3.40 -6.14
CA HIS A 80 -6.72 2.64 -7.26
C HIS A 80 -7.38 1.33 -6.81
N ALA A 81 -6.80 0.63 -5.85
CA ALA A 81 -7.34 -0.61 -5.29
C ALA A 81 -8.50 -0.38 -4.29
N GLY A 82 -8.74 0.86 -3.88
CA GLY A 82 -9.86 1.24 -3.03
C GLY A 82 -9.62 1.09 -1.51
N PRO A 83 -10.60 1.49 -0.69
CA PRO A 83 -10.42 1.74 0.76
C PRO A 83 -10.08 0.50 1.59
N GLY A 84 -10.47 -0.68 1.16
CA GLY A 84 -10.17 -1.94 1.87
C GLY A 84 -8.81 -2.54 1.52
N SER A 85 -8.02 -1.93 0.64
CA SER A 85 -6.69 -2.41 0.26
C SER A 85 -5.62 -2.05 1.29
N LEU A 86 -4.55 -2.86 1.36
CA LEU A 86 -3.40 -2.67 2.24
C LEU A 86 -2.10 -2.85 1.45
N LEU A 87 -1.06 -2.12 1.76
CA LEU A 87 0.28 -2.50 1.34
C LEU A 87 0.61 -3.89 1.92
N GLY A 88 1.17 -4.77 1.11
CA GLY A 88 1.46 -6.16 1.49
C GLY A 88 2.91 -6.56 1.23
N GLY A 89 3.25 -7.79 1.57
CA GLY A 89 4.55 -8.39 1.25
C GLY A 89 5.75 -7.56 1.72
N LEU A 90 6.80 -7.52 0.91
CA LEU A 90 7.99 -6.71 1.21
C LEU A 90 7.70 -5.20 1.23
N THR A 91 6.72 -4.73 0.44
CA THR A 91 6.33 -3.31 0.46
C THR A 91 5.85 -2.89 1.84
N ALA A 92 4.99 -3.70 2.49
CA ALA A 92 4.57 -3.46 3.86
C ALA A 92 5.74 -3.56 4.85
N ALA A 93 6.60 -4.56 4.69
CA ALA A 93 7.76 -4.74 5.55
C ALA A 93 8.72 -3.54 5.47
N GLN A 94 8.98 -3.03 4.27
CA GLN A 94 9.77 -1.80 4.06
C GLN A 94 9.13 -0.58 4.72
N ALA A 95 7.82 -0.39 4.53
CA ALA A 95 7.09 0.71 5.14
C ALA A 95 7.16 0.66 6.68
N LEU A 96 7.23 -0.54 7.25
CA LEU A 96 7.38 -0.78 8.70
C LEU A 96 8.84 -0.83 9.18
N GLY A 97 9.81 -0.42 8.34
CA GLY A 97 11.19 -0.23 8.73
C GLY A 97 12.15 -1.36 8.38
N MET A 98 11.73 -2.37 7.60
CA MET A 98 12.64 -3.42 7.12
C MET A 98 13.68 -2.83 6.14
N ARG A 99 14.96 -3.04 6.41
CA ARG A 99 16.09 -2.52 5.64
C ARG A 99 16.77 -3.61 4.83
N ASN A 100 17.41 -3.21 3.72
CA ASN A 100 18.19 -4.08 2.82
C ASN A 100 17.38 -5.17 2.09
N TRP A 101 16.06 -4.99 2.02
CA TRP A 101 15.14 -5.87 1.30
C TRP A 101 14.25 -5.03 0.39
N THR A 102 14.81 -4.54 -0.71
CA THR A 102 14.09 -3.66 -1.64
C THR A 102 13.60 -4.41 -2.86
N ARG A 103 12.41 -4.06 -3.33
CA ARG A 103 11.88 -4.39 -4.65
C ARG A 103 11.21 -3.16 -5.22
N ASP A 104 11.36 -2.94 -6.51
CA ASP A 104 10.73 -1.81 -7.21
C ASP A 104 9.21 -1.99 -7.27
N GLU A 105 8.76 -3.24 -7.38
CA GLU A 105 7.34 -3.58 -7.43
C GLU A 105 6.65 -3.28 -6.08
N VAL A 106 5.53 -2.55 -6.14
CA VAL A 106 4.63 -2.31 -5.01
C VAL A 106 3.64 -3.46 -4.90
N THR A 107 3.58 -4.10 -3.74
CA THR A 107 2.61 -5.17 -3.47
C THR A 107 1.42 -4.61 -2.70
N VAL A 108 0.21 -4.84 -3.22
CA VAL A 108 -1.06 -4.47 -2.58
C VAL A 108 -1.90 -5.72 -2.31
N LEU A 109 -2.41 -5.85 -1.10
CA LEU A 109 -3.37 -6.87 -0.69
C LEU A 109 -4.78 -6.36 -0.96
N VAL A 110 -5.53 -7.08 -1.79
CA VAL A 110 -6.87 -6.67 -2.25
C VAL A 110 -7.89 -7.79 -2.02
N ASP A 111 -9.18 -7.45 -2.16
CA ASP A 111 -10.24 -8.44 -2.15
C ASP A 111 -10.11 -9.42 -3.32
N GLN A 112 -10.53 -10.68 -3.09
CA GLN A 112 -10.52 -11.71 -4.12
C GLN A 112 -11.37 -11.32 -5.34
N GLU A 113 -12.47 -10.63 -5.11
CA GLU A 113 -13.46 -10.27 -6.12
C GLU A 113 -13.19 -8.90 -6.76
N LEU A 114 -12.18 -8.18 -6.26
CA LEU A 114 -11.85 -6.87 -6.80
C LEU A 114 -11.39 -7.00 -8.27
N SER A 115 -12.09 -6.31 -9.16
CA SER A 115 -11.56 -6.02 -10.49
C SER A 115 -10.47 -4.96 -10.36
N PHE A 116 -9.27 -5.30 -10.77
CA PHE A 116 -8.10 -4.43 -10.66
C PHE A 116 -7.42 -4.36 -12.03
N ASP A 117 -7.46 -3.19 -12.63
CA ASP A 117 -6.71 -2.93 -13.85
C ASP A 117 -5.21 -2.88 -13.53
N ALA A 118 -4.40 -3.43 -14.41
CA ALA A 118 -2.95 -3.46 -14.21
C ALA A 118 -2.39 -2.04 -14.09
N VAL A 119 -1.54 -1.83 -13.11
CA VAL A 119 -0.78 -0.60 -12.90
C VAL A 119 0.70 -0.97 -12.94
N ASP A 120 1.48 -0.27 -13.76
CA ASP A 120 2.92 -0.52 -13.88
C ASP A 120 3.62 -0.42 -12.52
N GLY A 121 4.43 -1.41 -12.21
CA GLY A 121 5.15 -1.49 -10.94
C GLY A 121 4.27 -1.89 -9.75
N VAL A 122 3.01 -2.32 -9.95
CA VAL A 122 2.11 -2.75 -8.88
C VAL A 122 1.69 -4.21 -9.07
N ARG A 123 1.84 -4.99 -8.02
CA ARG A 123 1.39 -6.38 -7.93
C ARG A 123 0.27 -6.53 -6.91
N CYS A 124 -0.83 -7.17 -7.33
CA CYS A 124 -1.95 -7.46 -6.46
C CYS A 124 -1.91 -8.86 -5.89
N PHE A 125 -2.00 -8.97 -4.56
CA PHE A 125 -2.33 -10.20 -3.87
C PHE A 125 -3.82 -10.23 -3.52
N ARG A 126 -4.55 -11.17 -4.11
CA ARG A 126 -5.98 -11.36 -3.84
C ARG A 126 -6.20 -12.27 -2.65
N THR A 127 -7.13 -11.89 -1.78
CA THR A 127 -7.50 -12.69 -0.60
C THR A 127 -9.00 -12.62 -0.33
N ARG A 128 -9.58 -13.75 0.09
CA ARG A 128 -10.96 -13.83 0.61
C ARG A 128 -11.04 -13.56 2.11
N ARG A 129 -9.90 -13.45 2.77
CA ARG A 129 -9.82 -13.31 4.23
C ARG A 129 -10.01 -11.87 4.62
N ASN A 130 -10.53 -11.65 5.82
CA ASN A 130 -10.65 -10.32 6.40
C ASN A 130 -9.28 -9.61 6.39
N ARG A 131 -9.25 -8.41 5.85
CA ARG A 131 -8.04 -7.58 5.77
C ARG A 131 -7.88 -6.70 6.99
N ASP A 132 -8.96 -6.38 7.69
CA ASP A 132 -8.92 -5.51 8.87
C ASP A 132 -8.09 -6.11 9.99
N ASP A 133 -8.17 -7.43 10.21
CA ASP A 133 -7.35 -8.14 11.20
C ASP A 133 -5.85 -8.04 10.91
N ARG A 134 -5.49 -7.81 9.65
CA ARG A 134 -4.11 -7.69 9.19
C ARG A 134 -3.62 -6.26 9.08
N ARG A 135 -4.51 -5.30 9.19
CA ARG A 135 -4.17 -3.89 9.08
C ARG A 135 -3.32 -3.45 10.27
N HIS A 136 -2.24 -2.74 9.99
CA HIS A 136 -1.49 -2.04 11.02
C HIS A 136 -2.38 -0.91 11.61
N PRO A 137 -2.49 -0.79 12.93
CA PRO A 137 -3.50 0.09 13.53
C PRO A 137 -3.30 1.57 13.22
N THR A 138 -2.07 2.02 13.10
CA THR A 138 -1.73 3.45 13.02
C THR A 138 -0.92 3.86 11.80
N HIS A 139 -0.33 2.88 11.07
CA HIS A 139 0.58 3.22 9.97
C HIS A 139 -0.18 3.77 8.75
N GLN A 140 0.36 4.83 8.16
CA GLN A 140 -0.07 5.38 6.88
C GLN A 140 1.13 5.44 5.91
N PRO A 141 0.90 5.15 4.64
CA PRO A 141 -0.34 4.64 4.01
C PRO A 141 -0.80 3.30 4.61
N ARG A 142 -2.08 2.94 4.37
CA ARG A 142 -2.70 1.71 4.91
C ARG A 142 -1.83 0.49 4.65
N THR A 143 -1.30 -0.13 5.69
CA THR A 143 -0.27 -1.15 5.60
C THR A 143 -0.67 -2.40 6.37
N CYS A 144 -0.33 -3.57 5.85
CA CYS A 144 -0.44 -4.84 6.54
C CYS A 144 0.52 -4.87 7.74
N ARG A 145 0.16 -5.55 8.85
CA ARG A 145 1.09 -5.86 9.95
C ARG A 145 2.28 -6.63 9.41
N ILE A 146 3.42 -6.53 10.09
CA ILE A 146 4.67 -7.12 9.61
C ILE A 146 4.59 -8.64 9.45
N GLU A 147 3.95 -9.34 10.40
CA GLU A 147 3.89 -10.79 10.41
C GLU A 147 3.10 -11.34 9.21
N PRO A 148 1.82 -10.97 8.99
CA PRO A 148 1.09 -11.46 7.83
C PRO A 148 1.72 -10.96 6.51
N ALA A 149 2.33 -9.78 6.47
CA ALA A 149 2.99 -9.28 5.28
C ALA A 149 4.17 -10.16 4.85
N ILE A 150 5.09 -10.44 5.77
CA ILE A 150 6.29 -11.24 5.46
C ILE A 150 5.97 -12.72 5.22
N LEU A 151 4.99 -13.27 5.93
CA LEU A 151 4.53 -14.65 5.74
C LEU A 151 3.86 -14.84 4.38
N LEU A 152 3.04 -13.89 3.94
CA LEU A 152 2.45 -13.91 2.59
C LEU A 152 3.52 -13.74 1.51
N PHE A 153 4.50 -12.88 1.72
CA PHE A 153 5.64 -12.79 0.83
C PHE A 153 6.35 -14.14 0.71
N ALA A 154 6.77 -14.74 1.83
CA ALA A 154 7.49 -16.00 1.86
C ALA A 154 6.70 -17.17 1.25
N ALA A 155 5.37 -17.18 1.43
CA ALA A 155 4.50 -18.20 0.85
C ALA A 155 4.47 -18.18 -0.68
N HIS A 156 4.70 -17.01 -1.31
CA HIS A 156 4.60 -16.81 -2.76
C HIS A 156 5.96 -16.54 -3.43
N GLU A 157 7.02 -16.35 -2.66
CA GLU A 157 8.37 -16.19 -3.20
C GLU A 157 8.87 -17.51 -3.79
N PRO A 158 9.22 -17.57 -5.08
CA PRO A 158 9.67 -18.83 -5.71
C PRO A 158 10.94 -19.40 -5.06
N ASN A 159 11.87 -18.54 -4.72
CA ASN A 159 13.14 -18.93 -4.12
C ASN A 159 12.99 -19.15 -2.61
N ARG A 160 13.13 -20.42 -2.16
CA ARG A 160 13.01 -20.78 -0.74
C ARG A 160 14.02 -20.04 0.14
N ARG A 161 15.26 -19.87 -0.33
CA ARG A 161 16.30 -19.17 0.42
C ARG A 161 15.96 -17.71 0.64
N THR A 162 15.47 -17.04 -0.39
CA THR A 162 14.98 -15.65 -0.31
C THR A 162 13.78 -15.55 0.64
N ALA A 163 12.83 -16.48 0.55
CA ALA A 163 11.67 -16.51 1.42
C ALA A 163 12.05 -16.62 2.91
N MET A 164 12.91 -17.60 3.24
CA MET A 164 13.37 -17.82 4.63
C MET A 164 14.30 -16.70 5.10
N GLY A 165 15.16 -16.19 4.23
CA GLY A 165 16.02 -15.04 4.54
C GLY A 165 15.22 -13.78 4.90
N ALA A 166 14.11 -13.53 4.21
CA ALA A 166 13.24 -12.40 4.52
C ALA A 166 12.56 -12.55 5.90
N ILE A 167 12.11 -13.75 6.26
CA ILE A 167 11.57 -14.04 7.61
C ILE A 167 12.64 -13.82 8.67
N ALA A 168 13.82 -14.42 8.49
CA ALA A 168 14.93 -14.26 9.43
C ALA A 168 15.35 -12.79 9.61
N ALA A 169 15.38 -12.02 8.52
CA ALA A 169 15.72 -10.60 8.55
C ALA A 169 14.72 -9.77 9.37
N THR A 170 13.41 -10.09 9.37
CA THR A 170 12.44 -9.39 10.21
C THR A 170 12.69 -9.62 11.69
N VAL A 171 13.09 -10.82 12.08
CA VAL A 171 13.46 -11.16 13.47
C VAL A 171 14.78 -10.49 13.85
N GLN A 172 15.81 -10.60 13.01
CA GLN A 172 17.12 -9.99 13.25
C GLN A 172 17.03 -8.46 13.37
N GLN A 173 16.17 -7.83 12.62
CA GLN A 173 15.91 -6.38 12.68
C GLN A 173 14.92 -5.98 13.79
N ARG A 174 14.49 -6.93 14.63
CA ARG A 174 13.56 -6.71 15.75
C ARG A 174 12.23 -6.09 15.35
N LEU A 175 11.77 -6.38 14.14
CA LEU A 175 10.45 -5.93 13.66
C LEU A 175 9.33 -6.83 14.16
N THR A 176 9.67 -8.08 14.50
CA THR A 176 8.77 -9.09 15.07
C THR A 176 9.58 -10.14 15.81
N THR A 177 8.88 -11.12 16.44
CA THR A 177 9.51 -12.25 17.12
C THR A 177 9.10 -13.60 16.49
N PRO A 178 9.88 -14.68 16.70
CA PRO A 178 9.53 -16.02 16.21
C PRO A 178 8.17 -16.50 16.71
N GLU A 179 7.82 -16.20 17.97
CA GLU A 179 6.54 -16.59 18.59
C GLU A 179 5.37 -15.92 17.85
N ARG A 180 5.42 -14.61 17.62
CA ARG A 180 4.40 -13.86 16.88
C ARG A 180 4.25 -14.38 15.45
N LEU A 181 5.35 -14.70 14.78
CA LEU A 181 5.31 -15.30 13.45
C LEU A 181 4.62 -16.68 13.50
N SER A 182 4.90 -17.51 14.51
CA SER A 182 4.29 -18.82 14.67
C SER A 182 2.77 -18.74 14.90
N GLU A 183 2.31 -17.77 15.71
CA GLU A 183 0.89 -17.47 15.90
C GLU A 183 0.22 -17.11 14.57
N TRP A 184 0.85 -16.24 13.79
CA TRP A 184 0.34 -15.82 12.50
C TRP A 184 0.37 -16.93 11.43
N VAL A 185 1.36 -17.83 11.45
CA VAL A 185 1.36 -19.05 10.60
C VAL A 185 0.12 -19.90 10.87
N THR A 186 -0.32 -19.95 12.12
CA THR A 186 -1.54 -20.68 12.51
C THR A 186 -2.80 -19.94 12.05
N THR A 187 -2.88 -18.63 12.27
CA THR A 187 -4.00 -17.77 11.86
C THR A 187 -4.19 -17.73 10.33
N LEU A 188 -3.10 -17.79 9.58
CA LEU A 188 -3.11 -17.73 8.12
C LEU A 188 -3.35 -19.09 7.44
N ARG A 189 -3.79 -20.12 8.15
CA ARG A 189 -4.09 -21.42 7.53
C ARG A 189 -5.28 -21.36 6.56
N PRO A 190 -5.21 -22.09 5.43
CA PRO A 190 -4.05 -22.77 4.87
C PRO A 190 -3.01 -21.79 4.33
N LEU A 191 -1.77 -21.86 4.78
CA LEU A 191 -0.64 -21.06 4.29
C LEU A 191 0.28 -21.95 3.46
N ARG A 192 0.58 -21.53 2.24
CA ARG A 192 1.57 -22.22 1.39
C ARG A 192 2.93 -22.25 2.09
N ARG A 193 3.63 -23.39 2.05
CA ARG A 193 4.93 -23.60 2.71
C ARG A 193 4.93 -23.44 4.24
N ALA A 194 3.77 -23.62 4.89
CA ALA A 194 3.68 -23.48 6.34
C ALA A 194 4.68 -24.34 7.11
N ASN A 195 4.98 -25.55 6.63
CA ASN A 195 5.94 -26.47 7.27
C ASN A 195 7.38 -25.94 7.12
N ASP A 196 7.74 -25.49 5.91
CA ASP A 196 9.06 -24.88 5.64
C ASP A 196 9.32 -23.64 6.50
N ILE A 197 8.26 -22.92 6.86
CA ILE A 197 8.34 -21.69 7.66
C ILE A 197 8.44 -22.03 9.16
N ARG A 198 7.74 -23.07 9.64
CA ARG A 198 7.75 -23.45 11.07
C ARG A 198 9.08 -24.01 11.54
N GLU A 199 9.74 -24.80 10.71
CA GLU A 199 11.02 -25.42 11.05
C GLU A 199 12.07 -24.36 11.48
N PRO A 200 12.39 -23.32 10.68
CA PRO A 200 13.35 -22.29 11.09
C PRO A 200 12.87 -21.41 12.26
N LEU A 201 11.54 -21.24 12.42
CA LEU A 201 11.02 -20.46 13.55
C LEU A 201 11.23 -21.18 14.88
N GLY A 202 11.15 -22.51 14.90
CA GLY A 202 11.49 -23.33 16.07
C GLY A 202 12.95 -23.17 16.47
N ASP A 203 13.87 -23.20 15.51
CA ASP A 203 15.30 -23.04 15.75
C ASP A 203 15.64 -21.62 16.26
N LEU A 204 15.00 -20.58 15.71
CA LEU A 204 15.17 -19.20 16.14
C LEU A 204 14.65 -18.95 17.57
N ALA A 205 13.55 -19.59 17.95
CA ALA A 205 13.00 -19.52 19.32
C ALA A 205 13.90 -20.23 20.35
N GLY A 206 14.46 -21.38 19.97
CA GLY A 206 15.38 -22.16 20.84
C GLY A 206 16.74 -21.49 21.07
N GLY A 207 17.28 -20.81 20.06
CA GLY A 207 18.57 -20.12 20.13
C GLY A 207 18.57 -18.82 20.95
N SER A 208 17.42 -18.30 21.34
CA SER A 208 17.27 -17.08 22.15
C SER A 208 17.33 -17.31 23.67
N GLN A 209 17.50 -18.56 24.11
CA GLN A 209 17.54 -18.94 25.53
C GLN A 209 18.92 -19.37 26.05
N SER A 210 19.98 -19.08 25.28
CA SER A 210 21.36 -19.41 25.68
C SER A 210 22.19 -18.18 25.97
#